data_6604ed4490fcb2426feee01b25d2640a
#
_entry.id   6604ed4490fcb2426feee01b25d2640a
#
_cell.length_a   1.000
_cell.length_b   1.000
_cell.length_c   1.000
_cell.angle_alpha   90.00
_cell.angle_beta   90.00
_cell.angle_gamma   90.00
#
_symmetry.space_group_name_H-M   'P 1'
#
loop_
_entity.id
_entity.type
_entity.pdbx_description
1 polymer ?
#
loop_
_entity_poly.entity_id
_entity_poly.type
_entity_poly.pdbx_seq_one_letter_code
_entity_poly.pdbx_strand_id
1 'polypeptide(L)'
;GGGIRSIDDIQKYTDAGVEKVILGSAAIKDKNFLKEACVKFPNQIALGLDAKDGYLSVSGWKENSDQLTLDFLKKVNDFGASRLIYTDINQDGMKQGPSFEETSKVADISNCPVIISGGVSSIDDIKKAKQLNNKNIEGIIVGKAIYDGDINLEELVKEIDA
;
A
#
# COMPACT_ATOMS: atom_id res chain seq x y z
N GLY A 1 4.84 1.57 -9.85
CA GLY A 1 3.70 2.47 -9.57
C GLY A 1 3.98 3.90 -9.94
N GLY A 2 2.94 4.74 -9.85
CA GLY A 2 3.03 6.17 -10.19
C GLY A 2 2.72 6.46 -11.66
N GLY A 3 1.86 7.46 -11.91
CA GLY A 3 1.54 7.96 -13.25
C GLY A 3 0.68 7.07 -14.13
N ILE A 4 0.27 5.90 -13.69
CA ILE A 4 -0.53 4.94 -14.48
C ILE A 4 -2.00 5.38 -14.43
N ARG A 5 -2.58 5.62 -15.59
CA ARG A 5 -3.92 6.24 -15.72
C ARG A 5 -4.84 5.56 -16.73
N SER A 6 -4.35 4.59 -17.46
CA SER A 6 -5.10 3.88 -18.49
C SER A 6 -4.79 2.39 -18.51
N ILE A 7 -5.66 1.62 -19.12
CA ILE A 7 -5.45 0.19 -19.40
C ILE A 7 -4.22 -0.02 -20.29
N ASP A 8 -4.01 0.87 -21.25
CA ASP A 8 -2.83 0.80 -22.15
C ASP A 8 -1.52 1.03 -21.40
N ASP A 9 -1.52 1.90 -20.36
CA ASP A 9 -0.34 2.05 -19.51
C ASP A 9 -0.02 0.75 -18.78
N ILE A 10 -1.05 0.10 -18.20
CA ILE A 10 -0.88 -1.19 -17.53
C ILE A 10 -0.32 -2.22 -18.50
N GLN A 11 -0.91 -2.33 -19.69
CA GLN A 11 -0.49 -3.28 -20.72
C GLN A 11 0.99 -3.10 -21.09
N LYS A 12 1.46 -1.86 -21.28
CA LYS A 12 2.88 -1.58 -21.58
C LYS A 12 3.82 -2.12 -20.53
N TYR A 13 3.49 -1.94 -19.23
CA TYR A 13 4.34 -2.42 -18.15
C TYR A 13 4.30 -3.94 -18.02
N THR A 14 3.14 -4.56 -18.19
CA THR A 14 3.02 -6.02 -18.13
C THR A 14 3.73 -6.69 -19.32
N ASP A 15 3.64 -6.11 -20.52
CA ASP A 15 4.37 -6.58 -21.72
C ASP A 15 5.90 -6.45 -21.55
N ALA A 16 6.35 -5.46 -20.76
CA ALA A 16 7.75 -5.30 -20.40
C ALA A 16 8.21 -6.24 -19.26
N GLY A 17 7.32 -7.14 -18.78
CA GLY A 17 7.65 -8.14 -17.75
C GLY A 17 7.45 -7.67 -16.32
N VAL A 18 6.76 -6.53 -16.09
CA VAL A 18 6.40 -6.09 -14.73
C VAL A 18 5.33 -7.02 -14.16
N GLU A 19 5.62 -7.63 -13.03
CA GLU A 19 4.73 -8.60 -12.38
C GLU A 19 3.52 -7.93 -11.71
N LYS A 20 3.74 -6.79 -11.05
CA LYS A 20 2.69 -6.06 -10.31
C LYS A 20 2.67 -4.59 -10.70
N VAL A 21 1.48 -4.07 -10.90
CA VAL A 21 1.23 -2.65 -11.19
C VAL A 21 0.45 -2.05 -10.03
N ILE A 22 0.97 -0.96 -9.45
CA ILE A 22 0.32 -0.28 -8.34
C ILE A 22 -0.51 0.88 -8.87
N LEU A 23 -1.80 0.84 -8.63
CA LEU A 23 -2.76 1.90 -8.96
C LEU A 23 -3.13 2.67 -7.68
N GLY A 24 -2.91 3.97 -7.67
CA GLY A 24 -3.26 4.87 -6.57
C GLY A 24 -4.38 5.84 -6.98
N SER A 25 -4.06 7.13 -7.10
CA SER A 25 -5.03 8.21 -7.35
C SER A 25 -5.98 7.97 -8.52
N ALA A 26 -5.53 7.31 -9.60
CA ALA A 26 -6.40 7.00 -10.73
C ALA A 26 -7.52 6.01 -10.34
N ALA A 27 -7.21 5.00 -9.55
CA ALA A 27 -8.18 4.03 -9.04
C ALA A 27 -9.16 4.65 -8.03
N ILE A 28 -8.69 5.61 -7.22
CA ILE A 28 -9.53 6.33 -6.26
C ILE A 28 -10.52 7.24 -6.99
N LYS A 29 -10.06 7.94 -8.02
CA LYS A 29 -10.87 8.87 -8.84
C LYS A 29 -11.87 8.12 -9.73
N ASP A 30 -11.50 6.98 -10.26
CA ASP A 30 -12.32 6.15 -11.14
C ASP A 30 -12.31 4.67 -10.72
N LYS A 31 -13.37 4.28 -9.99
CA LYS A 31 -13.56 2.89 -9.55
C LYS A 31 -13.84 1.93 -10.71
N ASN A 32 -14.43 2.41 -11.81
CA ASN A 32 -14.67 1.58 -12.98
C ASN A 32 -13.36 1.20 -13.67
N PHE A 33 -12.41 2.16 -13.76
CA PHE A 33 -11.06 1.88 -14.22
C PHE A 33 -10.36 0.82 -13.35
N LEU A 34 -10.46 0.94 -12.02
CA LEU A 34 -9.90 -0.07 -11.11
C LEU A 34 -10.51 -1.46 -11.36
N LYS A 35 -11.83 -1.53 -11.45
CA LYS A 35 -12.54 -2.79 -11.70
C LYS A 35 -12.13 -3.42 -13.04
N GLU A 36 -12.09 -2.63 -14.11
CA GLU A 36 -11.65 -3.08 -15.43
C GLU A 36 -10.21 -3.59 -15.40
N ALA A 37 -9.31 -2.85 -14.74
CA ALA A 37 -7.91 -3.24 -14.59
C ALA A 37 -7.78 -4.58 -13.86
N CYS A 38 -8.48 -4.78 -12.75
CA CYS A 38 -8.43 -6.06 -12.01
C CYS A 38 -8.98 -7.24 -12.82
N VAL A 39 -10.02 -7.03 -13.62
CA VAL A 39 -10.58 -8.07 -14.50
C VAL A 39 -9.62 -8.40 -15.66
N LYS A 40 -9.03 -7.39 -16.28
CA LYS A 40 -8.16 -7.56 -17.45
C LYS A 40 -6.77 -8.08 -17.10
N PHE A 41 -6.27 -7.75 -15.92
CA PHE A 41 -4.95 -8.11 -15.42
C PHE A 41 -5.06 -8.86 -14.08
N PRO A 42 -5.64 -10.07 -14.05
CA PRO A 42 -5.87 -10.81 -12.81
C PRO A 42 -4.55 -11.06 -12.07
N ASN A 43 -4.59 -10.86 -10.77
CA ASN A 43 -3.42 -10.99 -9.88
C ASN A 43 -2.25 -10.02 -10.15
N GLN A 44 -2.36 -9.09 -11.08
CA GLN A 44 -1.28 -8.14 -11.41
C GLN A 44 -1.52 -6.73 -10.84
N ILE A 45 -2.72 -6.44 -10.36
CA ILE A 45 -3.06 -5.11 -9.83
C ILE A 45 -2.90 -5.10 -8.31
N ALA A 46 -2.08 -4.18 -7.82
CA ALA A 46 -2.04 -3.79 -6.42
C ALA A 46 -2.69 -2.40 -6.26
N LEU A 47 -3.50 -2.23 -5.22
CA LEU A 47 -4.15 -0.96 -4.92
C LEU A 47 -3.32 -0.19 -3.89
N GLY A 48 -2.86 1.01 -4.23
CA GLY A 48 -2.20 1.93 -3.31
C GLY A 48 -3.21 2.92 -2.72
N LEU A 49 -3.34 2.93 -1.41
CA LEU A 49 -4.17 3.87 -0.66
C LEU A 49 -3.30 4.72 0.25
N ASP A 50 -3.11 5.97 -0.12
CA ASP A 50 -2.46 6.96 0.72
C ASP A 50 -3.54 7.67 1.55
N ALA A 51 -3.38 7.71 2.86
CA ALA A 51 -4.36 8.27 3.77
C ALA A 51 -3.76 9.27 4.76
N LYS A 52 -4.55 10.27 5.11
CA LYS A 52 -4.26 11.23 6.16
C LYS A 52 -5.46 11.31 7.09
N ASP A 53 -5.25 11.05 8.38
CA ASP A 53 -6.31 11.09 9.40
C ASP A 53 -7.53 10.21 9.01
N GLY A 54 -7.28 9.07 8.35
CA GLY A 54 -8.30 8.14 7.87
C GLY A 54 -8.98 8.51 6.55
N TYR A 55 -8.66 9.67 5.96
CA TYR A 55 -9.18 10.11 4.66
C TYR A 55 -8.19 9.84 3.54
N LEU A 56 -8.69 9.44 2.38
CA LEU A 56 -7.86 9.21 1.20
C LEU A 56 -7.21 10.49 0.70
N SER A 57 -5.94 10.40 0.34
CA SER A 57 -5.18 11.45 -0.30
C SER A 57 -4.90 11.07 -1.76
N VAL A 58 -4.97 12.05 -2.66
CA VAL A 58 -4.79 11.84 -4.09
C VAL A 58 -3.79 12.86 -4.68
N SER A 59 -3.45 12.68 -5.96
CA SER A 59 -2.59 13.63 -6.70
C SER A 59 -1.20 13.81 -6.07
N GLY A 60 -0.61 12.72 -5.52
CA GLY A 60 0.69 12.80 -4.85
C GLY A 60 0.62 13.63 -3.56
N TRP A 61 -0.43 13.40 -2.76
CA TRP A 61 -0.68 14.01 -1.45
C TRP A 61 -1.03 15.50 -1.49
N LYS A 62 -1.30 16.03 -2.66
CA LYS A 62 -1.62 17.46 -2.84
C LYS A 62 -3.08 17.79 -2.52
N GLU A 63 -3.94 16.79 -2.58
CA GLU A 63 -5.38 16.91 -2.39
C GLU A 63 -5.86 15.85 -1.41
N ASN A 64 -6.48 16.27 -0.30
CA ASN A 64 -7.24 15.38 0.56
C ASN A 64 -8.63 15.23 -0.04
N SER A 65 -9.11 13.99 -0.12
CA SER A 65 -10.50 13.74 -0.48
C SER A 65 -11.37 13.71 0.79
N ASP A 66 -12.65 14.02 0.66
CA ASP A 66 -13.63 13.85 1.74
C ASP A 66 -14.02 12.38 1.94
N GLN A 67 -13.31 11.44 1.31
CA GLN A 67 -13.62 10.02 1.31
C GLN A 67 -12.83 9.27 2.37
N LEU A 68 -13.53 8.67 3.33
CA LEU A 68 -12.94 7.76 4.30
C LEU A 68 -12.36 6.52 3.61
N THR A 69 -11.14 6.13 4.00
CA THR A 69 -10.42 4.97 3.46
C THR A 69 -11.22 3.68 3.60
N LEU A 70 -11.80 3.43 4.78
CA LEU A 70 -12.58 2.22 5.04
C LEU A 70 -13.86 2.17 4.19
N ASP A 71 -14.52 3.31 3.97
CA ASP A 71 -15.73 3.37 3.14
C ASP A 71 -15.43 3.21 1.64
N PHE A 72 -14.28 3.67 1.20
CA PHE A 72 -13.80 3.39 -0.15
C PHE A 72 -13.48 1.90 -0.32
N LEU A 73 -12.72 1.34 0.61
CA LEU A 73 -12.29 -0.06 0.55
C LEU A 73 -13.50 -1.01 0.51
N LYS A 74 -14.53 -0.79 1.33
CA LYS A 74 -15.79 -1.57 1.28
C LYS A 74 -16.43 -1.60 -0.11
N LYS A 75 -16.28 -0.52 -0.90
CA LYS A 75 -16.88 -0.42 -2.26
C LYS A 75 -16.07 -1.13 -3.34
N VAL A 76 -14.76 -1.34 -3.12
CA VAL A 76 -13.85 -1.90 -4.14
C VAL A 76 -13.26 -3.24 -3.76
N ASN A 77 -13.56 -3.75 -2.58
CA ASN A 77 -12.99 -4.96 -2.01
C ASN A 77 -13.12 -6.20 -2.90
N ASP A 78 -14.25 -6.31 -3.63
CA ASP A 78 -14.55 -7.43 -4.50
C ASP A 78 -14.08 -7.23 -5.95
N PHE A 79 -13.29 -6.19 -6.24
CA PHE A 79 -12.84 -5.93 -7.61
C PHE A 79 -11.68 -6.83 -8.04
N GLY A 80 -11.02 -7.50 -7.10
CA GLY A 80 -9.96 -8.47 -7.38
C GLY A 80 -8.55 -7.89 -7.39
N ALA A 81 -8.30 -6.81 -6.66
CA ALA A 81 -6.94 -6.37 -6.38
C ALA A 81 -6.15 -7.50 -5.68
N SER A 82 -4.91 -7.72 -6.11
CA SER A 82 -4.07 -8.79 -5.58
C SER A 82 -3.44 -8.44 -4.23
N ARG A 83 -3.26 -7.16 -3.96
CA ARG A 83 -2.68 -6.59 -2.74
C ARG A 83 -3.17 -5.18 -2.50
N LEU A 84 -3.12 -4.77 -1.25
CA LEU A 84 -3.35 -3.40 -0.82
C LEU A 84 -2.07 -2.86 -0.18
N ILE A 85 -1.60 -1.70 -0.62
CA ILE A 85 -0.52 -0.96 0.03
C ILE A 85 -1.17 0.22 0.73
N TYR A 86 -1.13 0.22 2.06
CA TYR A 86 -1.69 1.31 2.85
C TYR A 86 -0.58 2.20 3.40
N THR A 87 -0.58 3.47 3.00
CA THR A 87 0.38 4.48 3.46
C THR A 87 -0.33 5.51 4.34
N ASP A 88 0.06 5.57 5.63
CA ASP A 88 -0.27 6.73 6.46
C ASP A 88 0.73 7.85 6.16
N ILE A 89 0.28 8.88 5.43
CA ILE A 89 1.16 9.98 5.01
C ILE A 89 1.56 10.91 6.14
N ASN A 90 0.89 10.88 7.29
CA ASN A 90 1.35 11.60 8.49
C ASN A 90 2.65 10.99 9.04
N GLN A 91 2.85 9.70 8.83
CA GLN A 91 4.03 8.97 9.29
C GLN A 91 5.12 8.91 8.21
N ASP A 92 4.75 9.01 6.92
CA ASP A 92 5.71 8.84 5.84
C ASP A 92 6.83 9.87 5.88
N GLY A 93 8.06 9.39 5.83
CA GLY A 93 9.27 10.21 5.94
C GLY A 93 9.55 10.80 7.33
N MET A 94 8.66 10.64 8.32
CA MET A 94 8.83 11.20 9.68
C MET A 94 9.70 10.31 10.58
N LYS A 95 9.87 9.03 10.25
CA LYS A 95 10.65 8.05 11.04
C LYS A 95 10.18 7.96 12.51
N GLN A 96 8.88 7.94 12.71
CA GLN A 96 8.26 7.84 14.05
C GLN A 96 7.55 6.50 14.27
N GLY A 97 7.76 5.56 13.38
CA GLY A 97 7.06 4.28 13.30
C GLY A 97 5.82 4.36 12.42
N PRO A 98 5.41 3.23 11.83
CA PRO A 98 4.21 3.16 11.00
C PRO A 98 2.93 3.17 11.85
N SER A 99 1.82 3.54 11.23
CA SER A 99 0.49 3.50 11.86
C SER A 99 -0.06 2.07 11.89
N PHE A 100 0.35 1.29 12.86
CA PHE A 100 -0.07 -0.11 13.02
C PHE A 100 -1.57 -0.25 13.28
N GLU A 101 -2.15 0.65 14.09
CA GLU A 101 -3.57 0.61 14.42
C GLU A 101 -4.45 0.86 13.18
N GLU A 102 -4.17 1.92 12.42
CA GLU A 102 -4.94 2.23 11.21
C GLU A 102 -4.75 1.16 10.14
N THR A 103 -3.52 0.66 9.96
CA THR A 103 -3.26 -0.43 9.02
C THR A 103 -4.01 -1.71 9.42
N SER A 104 -4.09 -2.02 10.71
CA SER A 104 -4.86 -3.18 11.19
C SER A 104 -6.34 -3.04 10.90
N LYS A 105 -6.95 -1.86 11.12
CA LYS A 105 -8.36 -1.60 10.76
C LYS A 105 -8.62 -1.81 9.26
N VAL A 106 -7.69 -1.39 8.42
CA VAL A 106 -7.75 -1.61 6.96
C VAL A 106 -7.62 -3.10 6.63
N ALA A 107 -6.68 -3.80 7.27
CA ALA A 107 -6.46 -5.23 7.05
C ALA A 107 -7.65 -6.08 7.50
N ASP A 108 -8.34 -5.70 8.56
CA ASP A 108 -9.50 -6.41 9.09
C ASP A 108 -10.68 -6.46 8.11
N ILE A 109 -10.79 -5.46 7.23
CA ILE A 109 -11.87 -5.40 6.24
C ILE A 109 -11.41 -5.71 4.81
N SER A 110 -10.11 -5.80 4.56
CA SER A 110 -9.56 -6.05 3.22
C SER A 110 -9.76 -7.51 2.80
N ASN A 111 -10.21 -7.74 1.56
CA ASN A 111 -10.29 -9.07 0.96
C ASN A 111 -8.96 -9.53 0.34
N CYS A 112 -7.95 -8.69 0.31
CA CYS A 112 -6.62 -9.02 -0.17
C CYS A 112 -5.55 -8.68 0.86
N PRO A 113 -4.36 -9.32 0.79
CA PRO A 113 -3.26 -9.03 1.70
C PRO A 113 -2.86 -7.56 1.70
N VAL A 114 -2.50 -7.04 2.89
CA VAL A 114 -2.15 -5.64 3.13
C VAL A 114 -0.66 -5.51 3.41
N ILE A 115 -0.04 -4.51 2.80
CA ILE A 115 1.33 -4.10 3.04
C ILE A 115 1.32 -2.77 3.79
N ILE A 116 2.00 -2.74 4.93
CA ILE A 116 2.22 -1.54 5.73
C ILE A 116 3.16 -0.60 4.97
N SER A 117 2.85 0.69 4.90
CA SER A 117 3.70 1.70 4.28
C SER A 117 3.69 3.02 5.06
N GLY A 118 4.84 3.70 5.04
CA GLY A 118 5.05 4.99 5.71
C GLY A 118 5.57 4.87 7.14
N GLY A 119 6.55 5.70 7.49
CA GLY A 119 7.02 5.92 8.85
C GLY A 119 8.01 4.92 9.44
N VAL A 120 8.28 3.80 8.81
CA VAL A 120 9.24 2.81 9.33
C VAL A 120 10.59 3.46 9.62
N SER A 121 11.09 3.29 10.84
CA SER A 121 12.26 3.99 11.36
C SER A 121 13.36 3.07 11.89
N SER A 122 13.00 1.86 12.32
CA SER A 122 13.90 0.95 13.01
C SER A 122 13.53 -0.52 12.77
N ILE A 123 14.47 -1.41 13.10
CA ILE A 123 14.22 -2.87 13.12
C ILE A 123 13.12 -3.24 14.12
N ASP A 124 12.98 -2.49 15.21
CA ASP A 124 11.91 -2.73 16.17
C ASP A 124 10.51 -2.51 15.58
N ASP A 125 10.35 -1.63 14.60
CA ASP A 125 9.08 -1.48 13.88
C ASP A 125 8.75 -2.73 13.06
N ILE A 126 9.77 -3.39 12.48
CA ILE A 126 9.60 -4.65 11.76
C ILE A 126 9.18 -5.77 12.73
N LYS A 127 9.83 -5.84 13.91
CA LYS A 127 9.46 -6.79 14.96
C LYS A 127 8.02 -6.58 15.43
N LYS A 128 7.61 -5.33 15.64
CA LYS A 128 6.22 -4.99 15.99
C LYS A 128 5.24 -5.41 14.88
N ALA A 129 5.59 -5.18 13.61
CA ALA A 129 4.77 -5.61 12.48
C ALA A 129 4.56 -7.13 12.47
N LYS A 130 5.62 -7.91 12.70
CA LYS A 130 5.52 -9.39 12.86
C LYS A 130 4.61 -9.80 14.02
N GLN A 131 4.55 -9.02 15.09
CA GLN A 131 3.77 -9.30 16.30
C GLN A 131 2.30 -8.91 16.20
N LEU A 132 1.87 -8.19 15.15
CA LEU A 132 0.48 -7.73 15.01
C LEU A 132 -0.55 -8.87 14.97
N ASN A 133 -0.10 -10.10 14.72
CA ASN A 133 -0.96 -11.29 14.62
C ASN A 133 -2.19 -11.10 13.70
N ASN A 134 -2.11 -10.17 12.77
CA ASN A 134 -3.12 -9.97 11.74
C ASN A 134 -2.73 -10.74 10.50
N LYS A 135 -3.44 -11.84 10.23
CA LYS A 135 -3.15 -12.76 9.13
C LYS A 135 -3.23 -12.12 7.74
N ASN A 136 -3.88 -10.98 7.64
CA ASN A 136 -4.05 -10.27 6.38
C ASN A 136 -2.95 -9.22 6.13
N ILE A 137 -2.04 -9.00 7.10
CA ILE A 137 -0.85 -8.17 6.91
C ILE A 137 0.29 -9.10 6.45
N GLU A 138 0.72 -8.94 5.17
CA GLU A 138 1.74 -9.82 4.58
C GLU A 138 3.13 -9.19 4.53
N GLY A 139 3.25 -7.88 4.72
CA GLY A 139 4.54 -7.21 4.55
C GLY A 139 4.57 -5.76 5.00
N ILE A 140 5.77 -5.19 4.89
CA ILE A 140 6.06 -3.80 5.25
C ILE A 140 7.04 -3.19 4.26
N ILE A 141 6.82 -1.95 3.85
CA ILE A 141 7.72 -1.19 3.01
C ILE A 141 8.65 -0.36 3.89
N VAL A 142 9.95 -0.54 3.68
CA VAL A 142 11.00 0.25 4.31
C VAL A 142 11.65 1.13 3.25
N GLY A 143 11.55 2.44 3.40
CA GLY A 143 12.08 3.41 2.46
C GLY A 143 13.24 4.22 3.05
N LYS A 144 12.95 5.42 3.50
CA LYS A 144 13.91 6.42 3.93
C LYS A 144 14.92 5.91 4.99
N ALA A 145 14.47 5.08 5.93
CA ALA A 145 15.33 4.54 6.98
C ALA A 145 16.50 3.69 6.44
N ILE A 146 16.33 3.00 5.30
CA ILE A 146 17.44 2.30 4.63
C ILE A 146 18.37 3.31 3.95
N TYR A 147 17.82 4.28 3.21
CA TYR A 147 18.63 5.28 2.50
C TYR A 147 19.43 6.18 3.43
N ASP A 148 18.90 6.49 4.61
CA ASP A 148 19.57 7.31 5.63
C ASP A 148 20.54 6.47 6.50
N GLY A 149 20.55 5.14 6.36
CA GLY A 149 21.41 4.23 7.12
C GLY A 149 20.93 3.90 8.53
N ASP A 150 19.66 4.24 8.87
CA ASP A 150 19.07 3.91 10.18
C ASP A 150 18.77 2.42 10.31
N ILE A 151 18.52 1.76 9.18
CA ILE A 151 18.31 0.31 9.08
C ILE A 151 19.33 -0.27 8.12
N ASN A 152 20.14 -1.21 8.60
CA ASN A 152 21.04 -1.99 7.77
C ASN A 152 20.25 -3.10 7.08
N LEU A 153 20.35 -3.19 5.74
CA LEU A 153 19.57 -4.16 4.96
C LEU A 153 19.94 -5.63 5.29
N GLU A 154 21.23 -5.90 5.55
CA GLU A 154 21.68 -7.26 5.90
C GLU A 154 21.15 -7.72 7.26
N GLU A 155 21.07 -6.81 8.23
CA GLU A 155 20.47 -7.07 9.53
C GLU A 155 18.95 -7.26 9.42
N LEU A 156 18.32 -6.45 8.59
CA LEU A 156 16.87 -6.55 8.31
C LEU A 156 16.51 -7.93 7.72
N VAL A 157 17.28 -8.40 6.73
CA VAL A 157 17.03 -9.71 6.11
C VAL A 157 17.17 -10.84 7.13
N LYS A 158 18.20 -10.81 7.98
CA LYS A 158 18.36 -11.79 9.06
C LYS A 158 17.19 -11.81 10.04
N GLU A 159 16.63 -10.63 10.34
CA GLU A 159 15.47 -10.51 11.25
C GLU A 159 14.16 -11.02 10.61
N ILE A 160 14.03 -10.90 9.29
CA ILE A 160 12.87 -11.40 8.54
C ILE A 160 12.90 -12.93 8.46
N ASP A 161 14.08 -13.52 8.24
CA ASP A 161 14.27 -14.96 8.07
C ASP A 161 14.28 -15.74 9.40
N ALA A 162 14.35 -15.05 10.53
CA ALA A 162 14.32 -15.62 11.88
C ALA A 162 12.87 -15.84 12.36
#